data_22e1dd6c0f7490c0af83bf0db0ef8aa9
#
_entry.id   22e1dd6c0f7490c0af83bf0db0ef8aa9
#
_cell.length_a   1.000
_cell.length_b   1.000
_cell.length_c   1.000
_cell.angle_alpha   90.00
_cell.angle_beta   90.00
_cell.angle_gamma   90.00
#
_symmetry.space_group_name_H-M   'P 1'
#
loop_
_entity.id
_entity.type
_entity.pdbx_description
1 polymer ?
#
loop_
_entity_poly.entity_id
_entity_poly.type
_entity_poly.pdbx_seq_one_letter_code
_entity_poly.pdbx_strand_id
1 'polypeptide(L)'
;MIDASTFLRRALLADAIFSGLAAVALTLGAGALAPFLNLPEALLRETGLFLIAYTALVGWLATRSTVAKVLILIVIVGNAAWTLGSIALLFSGAVSPNLLGQVFVVVQAVATGVFAELQYVGLRKSGETVTA
;
A
#
# COMPACT_ATOMS: atom_id res chain seq x y z
N MET A 1 -22.39 -4.21 -2.02
CA MET A 1 -21.79 -4.24 -0.68
C MET A 1 -21.52 -5.68 -0.28
N ILE A 2 -20.46 -5.89 0.46
CA ILE A 2 -20.10 -7.19 1.02
C ILE A 2 -19.92 -7.08 2.52
N ASP A 3 -20.16 -8.18 3.24
CA ASP A 3 -19.81 -8.28 4.65
C ASP A 3 -18.34 -8.67 4.74
N ALA A 4 -17.51 -7.75 5.23
CA ALA A 4 -16.08 -7.96 5.31
C ALA A 4 -15.75 -9.09 6.30
N SER A 5 -15.03 -10.11 5.83
CA SER A 5 -14.54 -11.18 6.69
C SER A 5 -13.53 -10.59 7.70
N THR A 6 -13.36 -11.30 8.82
CA THR A 6 -12.32 -10.93 9.80
C THR A 6 -10.94 -10.92 9.16
N PHE A 7 -10.68 -11.88 8.27
CA PHE A 7 -9.41 -11.95 7.55
C PHE A 7 -9.20 -10.71 6.68
N LEU A 8 -10.22 -10.28 5.92
CA LEU A 8 -10.13 -9.09 5.08
C LEU A 8 -9.87 -7.84 5.94
N ARG A 9 -10.59 -7.69 7.03
CA ARG A 9 -10.43 -6.53 7.92
C ARG A 9 -9.03 -6.47 8.52
N ARG A 10 -8.48 -7.61 8.91
CA ARG A 10 -7.09 -7.68 9.44
C ARG A 10 -6.06 -7.38 8.36
N ALA A 11 -6.27 -7.87 7.13
CA ALA A 11 -5.38 -7.56 6.02
C ALA A 11 -5.39 -6.05 5.70
N LEU A 12 -6.56 -5.43 5.69
CA LEU A 12 -6.69 -3.98 5.49
C LEU A 12 -6.04 -3.20 6.64
N LEU A 13 -6.22 -3.65 7.87
CA LEU A 13 -5.62 -2.98 9.04
C LEU A 13 -4.09 -3.06 8.98
N ALA A 14 -3.53 -4.22 8.67
CA ALA A 14 -2.09 -4.38 8.53
C ALA A 14 -1.53 -3.47 7.43
N ASP A 15 -2.21 -3.37 6.31
CA ASP A 15 -1.85 -2.47 5.22
C ASP A 15 -1.92 -1.00 5.68
N ALA A 16 -2.97 -0.62 6.41
CA ALA A 16 -3.12 0.74 6.92
C ALA A 16 -1.99 1.11 7.88
N ILE A 17 -1.59 0.20 8.76
CA ILE A 17 -0.50 0.43 9.71
C ILE A 17 0.82 0.59 8.94
N PHE A 18 1.14 -0.32 8.04
CA PHE A 18 2.37 -0.27 7.25
C PHE A 18 2.41 1.02 6.41
N SER A 19 1.34 1.29 5.68
CA SER A 19 1.24 2.46 4.79
C SER A 19 1.27 3.77 5.58
N GLY A 20 0.64 3.81 6.76
CA GLY A 20 0.64 4.98 7.63
C GLY A 20 2.03 5.29 8.17
N LEU A 21 2.79 4.28 8.60
CA LEU A 21 4.16 4.46 9.05
C LEU A 21 5.05 4.94 7.90
N ALA A 22 4.90 4.35 6.72
CA ALA A 22 5.63 4.80 5.53
C ALA A 22 5.24 6.22 5.13
N ALA A 23 3.95 6.57 5.21
CA ALA A 23 3.46 7.92 4.89
C ALA A 23 4.14 8.98 5.76
N VAL A 24 4.21 8.75 7.07
CA VAL A 24 4.86 9.67 8.01
C VAL A 24 6.35 9.76 7.72
N ALA A 25 7.03 8.61 7.59
CA ALA A 25 8.46 8.58 7.36
C ALA A 25 8.85 9.28 6.06
N LEU A 26 8.14 9.02 4.97
CA LEU A 26 8.46 9.59 3.65
C LEU A 26 8.06 11.06 3.55
N THR A 27 6.96 11.46 4.18
CA THR A 27 6.53 12.87 4.13
C THR A 27 7.44 13.76 4.97
N LEU A 28 7.75 13.35 6.20
CA LEU A 28 8.56 14.14 7.12
C LEU A 28 10.05 13.91 6.94
N GLY A 29 10.46 12.73 6.52
CA GLY A 29 11.85 12.32 6.43
C GLY A 29 12.45 12.35 5.03
N ALA A 30 11.73 12.85 4.01
CA ALA A 30 12.19 12.82 2.62
C ALA A 30 13.57 13.47 2.45
N GLY A 31 13.80 14.62 3.11
CA GLY A 31 15.07 15.34 3.02
C GLY A 31 16.27 14.55 3.56
N ALA A 32 16.06 13.79 4.64
CA ALA A 32 17.11 12.94 5.22
C ALA A 32 17.26 11.62 4.46
N LEU A 33 16.15 11.04 4.01
CA LEU A 33 16.15 9.74 3.32
C LEU A 33 16.69 9.83 1.89
N ALA A 34 16.47 10.94 1.20
CA ALA A 34 16.88 11.09 -0.19
C ALA A 34 18.38 10.82 -0.39
N PRO A 35 19.31 11.49 0.33
CA PRO A 35 20.73 11.17 0.19
C PRO A 35 21.09 9.80 0.75
N PHE A 36 20.40 9.35 1.81
CA PHE A 36 20.67 8.06 2.44
C PHE A 36 20.35 6.89 1.52
N LEU A 37 19.29 7.00 0.71
CA LEU A 37 18.85 5.96 -0.22
C LEU A 37 19.30 6.23 -1.67
N ASN A 38 19.80 7.41 -1.93
CA ASN A 38 20.07 7.93 -3.27
C ASN A 38 18.85 7.88 -4.17
N LEU A 39 17.73 8.37 -3.63
CA LEU A 39 16.47 8.51 -4.35
C LEU A 39 16.05 9.98 -4.35
N PRO A 40 15.32 10.44 -5.40
CA PRO A 40 14.88 11.83 -5.45
C PRO A 40 14.00 12.20 -4.26
N GLU A 41 14.30 13.33 -3.63
CA GLU A 41 13.51 13.83 -2.49
C GLU A 41 12.04 14.03 -2.86
N ALA A 42 11.78 14.61 -4.03
CA ALA A 42 10.42 14.83 -4.51
C ALA A 42 9.65 13.53 -4.65
N LEU A 43 10.30 12.48 -5.17
CA LEU A 43 9.69 11.16 -5.30
C LEU A 43 9.27 10.61 -3.92
N LEU A 44 10.16 10.70 -2.94
CA LEU A 44 9.88 10.21 -1.58
C LEU A 44 8.76 11.00 -0.92
N ARG A 45 8.79 12.34 -1.03
CA ARG A 45 7.77 13.19 -0.42
C ARG A 45 6.41 13.01 -1.07
N GLU A 46 6.35 12.98 -2.40
CA GLU A 46 5.09 12.78 -3.11
C GLU A 46 4.50 11.40 -2.83
N THR A 47 5.33 10.38 -2.74
CA THR A 47 4.91 9.04 -2.32
C THR A 47 4.31 9.08 -0.91
N GLY A 48 4.96 9.76 0.01
CA GLY A 48 4.46 9.93 1.38
C GLY A 48 3.10 10.62 1.42
N LEU A 49 2.95 11.70 0.66
CA LEU A 49 1.69 12.44 0.58
C LEU A 49 0.57 11.58 -0.01
N PHE A 50 0.85 10.83 -1.07
CA PHE A 50 -0.11 9.88 -1.63
C PHE A 50 -0.52 8.83 -0.59
N LEU A 51 0.44 8.30 0.16
CA LEU A 51 0.18 7.27 1.17
C LEU A 51 -0.67 7.79 2.34
N ILE A 52 -0.65 9.09 2.63
CA ILE A 52 -1.55 9.66 3.64
C ILE A 52 -3.00 9.45 3.20
N ALA A 53 -3.34 9.81 1.96
CA ALA A 53 -4.68 9.62 1.42
C ALA A 53 -5.05 8.13 1.31
N TYR A 54 -4.12 7.31 0.85
CA TYR A 54 -4.32 5.86 0.74
C TYR A 54 -4.57 5.23 2.10
N THR A 55 -3.76 5.60 3.11
CA THR A 55 -3.92 5.09 4.48
C THR A 55 -5.27 5.47 5.06
N ALA A 56 -5.75 6.70 4.80
CA ALA A 56 -7.06 7.13 5.25
C ALA A 56 -8.16 6.24 4.65
N LEU A 57 -8.08 5.93 3.37
CA LEU A 57 -9.05 5.05 2.70
C LEU A 57 -9.01 3.63 3.29
N VAL A 58 -7.83 3.02 3.33
CA VAL A 58 -7.68 1.63 3.77
C VAL A 58 -8.00 1.49 5.25
N GLY A 59 -7.57 2.45 6.07
CA GLY A 59 -7.90 2.48 7.51
C GLY A 59 -9.39 2.60 7.75
N TRP A 60 -10.08 3.45 6.98
CA TRP A 60 -11.52 3.57 7.06
C TRP A 60 -12.21 2.25 6.68
N LEU A 61 -11.79 1.64 5.57
CA LEU A 61 -12.33 0.34 5.14
C LEU A 61 -12.14 -0.74 6.20
N ALA A 62 -10.98 -0.74 6.88
CA ALA A 62 -10.67 -1.72 7.93
C ALA A 62 -11.61 -1.60 9.14
N THR A 63 -12.24 -0.44 9.35
CA THR A 63 -13.15 -0.21 10.47
C THR A 63 -14.59 -0.58 10.16
N ARG A 64 -14.91 -0.87 8.89
CA ARG A 64 -16.30 -1.13 8.47
C ARG A 64 -16.61 -2.61 8.47
N SER A 65 -17.82 -2.97 8.91
CA SER A 65 -18.31 -4.34 8.83
C SER A 65 -18.82 -4.68 7.43
N THR A 66 -19.35 -3.67 6.72
CA THR A 66 -19.78 -3.80 5.33
C THR A 66 -19.02 -2.81 4.49
N VAL A 67 -18.56 -3.24 3.32
CA VAL A 67 -17.72 -2.44 2.43
C VAL A 67 -18.19 -2.59 0.99
N ALA A 68 -17.94 -1.57 0.18
CA ALA A 68 -18.17 -1.66 -1.25
C ALA A 68 -17.10 -2.55 -1.87
N LYS A 69 -17.51 -3.61 -2.57
CA LYS A 69 -16.59 -4.54 -3.23
C LYS A 69 -15.64 -3.81 -4.19
N VAL A 70 -16.15 -2.81 -4.92
CA VAL A 70 -15.34 -2.04 -5.87
C VAL A 70 -14.18 -1.32 -5.19
N LEU A 71 -14.37 -0.81 -3.97
CA LEU A 71 -13.29 -0.15 -3.23
C LEU A 71 -12.21 -1.16 -2.81
N ILE A 72 -12.60 -2.36 -2.42
CA ILE A 72 -11.64 -3.42 -2.09
C ILE A 72 -10.85 -3.82 -3.34
N LEU A 73 -11.51 -3.96 -4.48
CA LEU A 73 -10.83 -4.27 -5.75
C LEU A 73 -9.85 -3.15 -6.15
N ILE A 74 -10.21 -1.89 -5.95
CA ILE A 74 -9.31 -0.76 -6.20
C ILE A 74 -8.06 -0.86 -5.32
N VAL A 75 -8.22 -1.20 -4.05
CA VAL A 75 -7.09 -1.37 -3.12
C VAL A 75 -6.20 -2.53 -3.57
N ILE A 76 -6.78 -3.67 -3.93
CA ILE A 76 -6.02 -4.85 -4.38
C ILE A 76 -5.25 -4.53 -5.66
N VAL A 77 -5.92 -3.97 -6.65
CA VAL A 77 -5.29 -3.61 -7.93
C VAL A 77 -4.23 -2.53 -7.72
N GLY A 78 -4.51 -1.56 -6.86
CA GLY A 78 -3.56 -0.52 -6.50
C GLY A 78 -2.27 -1.06 -5.90
N ASN A 79 -2.39 -2.00 -4.96
CA ASN A 79 -1.23 -2.66 -4.35
C ASN A 79 -0.45 -3.48 -5.37
N ALA A 80 -1.13 -4.26 -6.23
CA ALA A 80 -0.48 -5.03 -7.28
C ALA A 80 0.24 -4.12 -8.28
N ALA A 81 -0.41 -3.05 -8.72
CA ALA A 81 0.17 -2.08 -9.63
C ALA A 81 1.38 -1.37 -9.01
N TRP A 82 1.31 -1.06 -7.71
CA TRP A 82 2.43 -0.44 -6.99
C TRP A 82 3.64 -1.37 -6.94
N THR A 83 3.43 -2.66 -6.69
CA THR A 83 4.49 -3.67 -6.71
C THR A 83 5.15 -3.72 -8.08
N LEU A 84 4.36 -3.85 -9.14
CA LEU A 84 4.88 -3.92 -10.51
C LEU A 84 5.56 -2.62 -10.92
N GLY A 85 4.98 -1.48 -10.58
CA GLY A 85 5.53 -0.16 -10.88
C GLY A 85 6.85 0.09 -10.14
N SER A 86 6.97 -0.38 -8.91
CA SER A 86 8.20 -0.25 -8.12
C SER A 86 9.34 -1.07 -8.73
N ILE A 87 9.04 -2.30 -9.15
CA ILE A 87 10.02 -3.15 -9.82
C ILE A 87 10.43 -2.53 -11.17
N ALA A 88 9.45 -2.05 -11.94
CA ALA A 88 9.71 -1.38 -13.22
C ALA A 88 10.59 -0.13 -13.02
N LEU A 89 10.37 0.63 -11.96
CA LEU A 89 11.17 1.82 -11.64
C LEU A 89 12.65 1.46 -11.45
N LEU A 90 12.94 0.36 -10.76
CA LEU A 90 14.31 -0.09 -10.56
C LEU A 90 15.03 -0.45 -11.87
N PHE A 91 14.31 -0.99 -12.84
CA PHE A 91 14.87 -1.40 -14.14
C PHE A 91 14.82 -0.29 -15.19
N SER A 92 14.11 0.79 -14.95
CA SER A 92 13.88 1.84 -15.94
C SER A 92 15.08 2.75 -16.19
N GLY A 93 16.00 2.83 -15.23
CA GLY A 93 17.10 3.81 -15.26
C GLY A 93 16.69 5.22 -14.86
N ALA A 94 15.43 5.47 -14.53
CA ALA A 94 14.94 6.78 -14.11
C ALA A 94 15.48 7.19 -12.72
N VAL A 95 15.84 6.21 -11.90
CA VAL A 95 16.43 6.39 -10.58
C VAL A 95 17.67 5.53 -10.45
N SER A 96 18.59 5.94 -9.58
CA SER A 96 19.85 5.22 -9.34
C SER A 96 20.05 5.01 -7.85
N PRO A 97 19.17 4.25 -7.18
CA PRO A 97 19.29 4.03 -5.74
C PRO A 97 20.58 3.29 -5.41
N ASN A 98 21.17 3.61 -4.25
CA ASN A 98 22.26 2.81 -3.71
C ASN A 98 21.70 1.46 -3.19
N LEU A 99 22.55 0.62 -2.58
CA LEU A 99 22.12 -0.69 -2.10
C LEU A 99 20.96 -0.58 -1.10
N LEU A 100 21.03 0.36 -0.16
CA LEU A 100 19.95 0.60 0.81
C LEU A 100 18.66 1.03 0.12
N GLY A 101 18.76 1.88 -0.90
CA GLY A 101 17.62 2.32 -1.69
C GLY A 101 17.00 1.17 -2.47
N GLN A 102 17.82 0.29 -3.05
CA GLN A 102 17.33 -0.91 -3.74
C GLN A 102 16.61 -1.84 -2.79
N VAL A 103 17.18 -2.10 -1.61
CA VAL A 103 16.54 -2.92 -0.58
C VAL A 103 15.22 -2.30 -0.14
N PHE A 104 15.20 -0.97 0.08
CA PHE A 104 13.98 -0.26 0.44
C PHE A 104 12.87 -0.47 -0.59
N VAL A 105 13.18 -0.26 -1.87
CA VAL A 105 12.18 -0.40 -2.95
C VAL A 105 11.70 -1.84 -3.06
N VAL A 106 12.61 -2.82 -3.01
CA VAL A 106 12.24 -4.24 -3.11
C VAL A 106 11.39 -4.68 -1.92
N VAL A 107 11.77 -4.31 -0.69
CA VAL A 107 11.03 -4.72 0.51
C VAL A 107 9.61 -4.15 0.48
N GLN A 108 9.45 -2.86 0.14
CA GLN A 108 8.10 -2.29 0.09
C GLN A 108 7.28 -2.83 -1.09
N ALA A 109 7.93 -3.18 -2.21
CA ALA A 109 7.24 -3.83 -3.33
C ALA A 109 6.73 -5.22 -2.94
N VAL A 110 7.54 -6.00 -2.24
CA VAL A 110 7.12 -7.31 -1.72
C VAL A 110 5.98 -7.16 -0.72
N ALA A 111 6.08 -6.19 0.20
CA ALA A 111 5.03 -5.95 1.19
C ALA A 111 3.69 -5.61 0.53
N THR A 112 3.68 -4.72 -0.46
CA THR A 112 2.44 -4.34 -1.15
C THR A 112 1.87 -5.50 -1.96
N GLY A 113 2.72 -6.33 -2.55
CA GLY A 113 2.29 -7.55 -3.25
C GLY A 113 1.65 -8.55 -2.29
N VAL A 114 2.23 -8.74 -1.11
CA VAL A 114 1.66 -9.60 -0.07
C VAL A 114 0.31 -9.06 0.40
N PHE A 115 0.19 -7.75 0.61
CA PHE A 115 -1.10 -7.15 0.99
C PHE A 115 -2.15 -7.36 -0.10
N ALA A 116 -1.78 -7.22 -1.37
CA ALA A 116 -2.71 -7.50 -2.47
C ALA A 116 -3.23 -8.94 -2.42
N GLU A 117 -2.35 -9.91 -2.18
CA GLU A 117 -2.72 -11.32 -2.07
C GLU A 117 -3.61 -11.57 -0.86
N LEU A 118 -3.24 -11.04 0.32
CA LEU A 118 -4.02 -11.22 1.54
C LEU A 118 -5.39 -10.58 1.44
N GLN A 119 -5.47 -9.40 0.83
CA GLN A 119 -6.74 -8.71 0.62
C GLN A 119 -7.62 -9.45 -0.39
N TYR A 120 -7.03 -10.02 -1.43
CA TYR A 120 -7.77 -10.85 -2.38
C TYR A 120 -8.34 -12.11 -1.71
N VAL A 121 -7.53 -12.81 -0.93
CA VAL A 121 -7.99 -13.97 -0.16
C VAL A 121 -9.08 -13.57 0.82
N GLY A 122 -8.90 -12.45 1.51
CA GLY A 122 -9.91 -11.91 2.43
C GLY A 122 -11.21 -11.55 1.72
N LEU A 123 -11.12 -10.99 0.52
CA LEU A 123 -12.30 -10.70 -0.30
C LEU A 123 -13.06 -11.98 -0.66
N ARG A 124 -12.34 -13.01 -1.04
CA ARG A 124 -12.96 -14.32 -1.37
C ARG A 124 -13.61 -14.97 -0.15
N LYS A 125 -13.15 -14.67 1.05
CA LYS A 125 -13.76 -15.15 2.31
C LYS A 125 -14.94 -14.33 2.75
N SER A 126 -15.17 -13.17 2.12
CA SER A 126 -16.26 -12.26 2.47
C SER A 126 -17.53 -12.62 1.69
N GLY A 127 -18.68 -12.47 2.35
CA GLY A 127 -19.97 -12.76 1.74
C GLY A 127 -20.68 -11.51 1.26
N GLU A 128 -21.63 -11.69 0.34
CA GLU A 128 -22.49 -10.59 -0.05
C GLU A 128 -23.38 -10.18 1.13
N THR A 129 -23.60 -8.88 1.27
CA THR A 129 -24.50 -8.36 2.30
C THR A 129 -25.93 -8.78 1.94
N VAL A 130 -26.57 -9.50 2.86
CA VAL A 130 -27.97 -9.89 2.70
C VAL A 130 -28.83 -8.70 3.13
N THR A 131 -29.56 -8.14 2.19
CA THR A 131 -30.58 -7.14 2.47
C THR A 131 -31.90 -7.86 2.65
N ALA A 132 -32.41 -7.82 3.84
CA ALA A 132 -33.71 -8.41 4.15
C ALA A 132 -34.84 -7.56 3.57
#